data_31b1d6c04639a38266a3ba8e81175149
#
_entry.id   31b1d6c04639a38266a3ba8e81175149
#
_cell.length_a   1.000
_cell.length_b   1.000
_cell.length_c   1.000
_cell.angle_alpha   90.00
_cell.angle_beta   90.00
_cell.angle_gamma   90.00
#
_symmetry.space_group_name_H-M   'P 1'
#
loop_
_entity.id
_entity.type
_entity.pdbx_description
1 polymer ?
#
loop_
_entity_poly.entity_id
_entity_poly.type
_entity_poly.pdbx_seq_one_letter_code
_entity_poly.pdbx_strand_id
1 'polypeptide(L)'
;MTTAGQAGGWIRKGSRLGWCAAAILAIGATGGCGLLHQAAAPAGMEKQINEGEQVSAATQAHASSPARSPGTSTLGPGASGSSTPSATGTPAPTATPGKVTGKQITAIGDSVMAASAMALAAAMPGIYIDAKPDREMPAGLAIVRRLADTGRLRPVLVIGLGTNYLVTTRQLNELMSIIGPDRKLVLINTYVPDAWSKQVNATEAAFIRQHPTVTPADWFDTIKDRMNILWPDHIHPEIPGTYVYARMVKRAVQATRDVTVP
;
A
#
# COMPACT_ATOMS: atom_id res chain seq x y z
N MET A 1 53.73 32.05 31.15
CA MET A 1 52.51 32.87 31.02
C MET A 1 51.50 31.96 30.37
N THR A 2 50.73 31.24 31.17
CA THR A 2 49.33 31.43 31.61
C THR A 2 48.41 31.56 30.39
N THR A 3 47.41 30.75 30.14
CA THR A 3 46.29 30.33 31.01
C THR A 3 45.52 29.16 30.41
N ALA A 4 44.94 28.37 31.30
CA ALA A 4 44.02 27.28 31.08
C ALA A 4 42.63 27.75 30.59
N GLY A 5 41.92 26.89 29.85
CA GLY A 5 40.55 27.07 29.45
C GLY A 5 39.79 25.74 29.45
N GLN A 6 38.81 25.65 30.30
CA GLN A 6 38.08 24.46 30.78
C GLN A 6 37.24 23.73 29.74
N ALA A 7 37.18 22.42 29.89
CA ALA A 7 36.23 21.51 29.27
C ALA A 7 34.82 21.69 29.89
N GLY A 8 33.81 21.98 29.08
CA GLY A 8 32.40 22.01 29.44
C GLY A 8 31.68 20.81 28.84
N GLY A 9 31.43 19.77 29.67
CA GLY A 9 30.63 18.61 29.28
C GLY A 9 29.15 18.97 29.13
N TRP A 10 28.54 18.58 28.03
CA TRP A 10 27.10 18.67 27.82
C TRP A 10 26.46 17.30 28.02
N ILE A 11 25.82 17.15 29.17
CA ILE A 11 24.95 16.02 29.46
C ILE A 11 23.65 16.18 28.67
N ARG A 12 23.39 15.30 27.72
CA ARG A 12 22.08 15.22 27.05
C ARG A 12 21.10 14.46 27.94
N LYS A 13 20.22 15.19 28.62
CA LYS A 13 19.02 14.64 29.25
C LYS A 13 18.00 14.31 28.17
N GLY A 14 17.64 13.03 28.06
CA GLY A 14 16.52 12.56 27.26
C GLY A 14 15.19 13.02 27.88
N SER A 15 14.41 13.77 27.14
CA SER A 15 13.01 14.06 27.48
C SER A 15 12.09 13.18 26.67
N ARG A 16 11.44 12.22 27.36
CA ARG A 16 10.27 11.52 26.83
C ARG A 16 9.11 12.51 26.89
N LEU A 17 8.64 12.97 25.76
CA LEU A 17 7.39 13.72 25.66
C LEU A 17 6.25 12.73 25.46
N GLY A 18 5.52 12.48 26.54
CA GLY A 18 4.20 11.86 26.49
C GLY A 18 3.19 12.85 25.92
N TRP A 19 2.35 12.38 25.05
CA TRP A 19 1.22 13.15 24.55
C TRP A 19 0.13 13.14 25.61
N CYS A 20 0.03 14.25 26.34
CA CYS A 20 -1.13 14.54 27.20
C CYS A 20 -2.18 15.28 26.36
N ALA A 21 -3.38 14.70 26.31
CA ALA A 21 -4.58 15.39 25.89
C ALA A 21 -4.80 16.60 26.83
N ALA A 22 -4.62 17.82 26.32
CA ALA A 22 -4.95 19.05 27.03
C ALA A 22 -6.32 19.54 26.54
N ALA A 23 -7.34 19.32 27.37
CA ALA A 23 -8.60 20.04 27.27
C ALA A 23 -8.34 21.51 27.68
N ILE A 24 -8.42 22.44 26.74
CA ILE A 24 -8.41 23.87 27.05
C ILE A 24 -9.84 24.39 26.99
N LEU A 25 -10.41 24.64 28.16
CA LEU A 25 -11.54 25.56 28.32
C LEU A 25 -11.00 26.99 28.21
N ALA A 26 -11.40 27.71 27.17
CA ALA A 26 -11.21 29.15 27.11
C ALA A 26 -12.56 29.82 26.86
N ILE A 27 -12.97 30.66 27.83
CA ILE A 27 -14.12 31.51 27.81
C ILE A 27 -13.71 32.84 27.17
N GLY A 28 -14.46 33.25 26.14
CA GLY A 28 -14.82 34.65 25.82
C GLY A 28 -13.82 35.47 25.04
N ALA A 29 -14.13 35.78 23.78
CA ALA A 29 -14.39 37.14 23.26
C ALA A 29 -14.65 37.09 21.74
N THR A 30 -15.68 37.76 21.32
CA THR A 30 -16.22 38.06 19.99
C THR A 30 -15.13 38.36 18.94
N GLY A 31 -15.08 37.56 17.88
CA GLY A 31 -14.35 37.84 16.66
C GLY A 31 -14.62 36.72 15.66
N GLY A 32 -15.47 36.95 14.66
CA GLY A 32 -15.91 35.94 13.71
C GLY A 32 -14.77 35.47 12.84
N CYS A 33 -14.26 34.27 13.12
CA CYS A 33 -13.58 33.40 12.19
C CYS A 33 -14.34 32.07 12.21
N GLY A 34 -14.88 31.67 11.06
CA GLY A 34 -15.65 30.44 10.93
C GLY A 34 -14.79 29.23 11.33
N LEU A 35 -15.00 28.75 12.54
CA LEU A 35 -14.65 27.43 12.96
C LEU A 35 -15.47 26.46 12.08
N LEU A 36 -14.84 25.94 11.01
CA LEU A 36 -15.33 24.76 10.34
C LEU A 36 -15.42 23.68 11.43
N HIS A 37 -16.63 23.45 11.92
CA HIS A 37 -16.93 22.27 12.72
C HIS A 37 -16.61 21.07 11.85
N GLN A 38 -15.44 20.51 12.03
CA GLN A 38 -15.13 19.19 11.53
C GLN A 38 -16.07 18.25 12.31
N ALA A 39 -17.16 17.88 11.67
CA ALA A 39 -18.09 16.94 12.28
C ALA A 39 -17.30 15.67 12.63
N ALA A 40 -17.47 15.18 13.86
CA ALA A 40 -16.82 13.93 14.26
C ALA A 40 -17.17 12.84 13.25
N ALA A 41 -16.17 12.05 12.89
CA ALA A 41 -16.35 10.95 11.95
C ALA A 41 -17.46 10.00 12.46
N PRO A 42 -18.35 9.50 11.58
CA PRO A 42 -19.37 8.56 12.00
C PRO A 42 -18.74 7.33 12.69
N ALA A 43 -19.24 6.96 13.86
CA ALA A 43 -18.69 5.84 14.65
C ALA A 43 -18.59 4.51 13.85
N GLY A 44 -19.49 4.31 12.88
CA GLY A 44 -19.45 3.17 11.97
C GLY A 44 -18.27 3.21 11.02
N MET A 45 -17.86 4.38 10.56
CA MET A 45 -16.70 4.57 9.69
C MET A 45 -15.39 4.28 10.43
N GLU A 46 -15.22 4.85 11.62
CA GLU A 46 -14.02 4.58 12.46
C GLU A 46 -13.90 3.10 12.79
N LYS A 47 -15.01 2.46 13.16
CA LYS A 47 -15.04 1.01 13.41
C LYS A 47 -14.59 0.23 12.18
N GLN A 48 -15.12 0.55 11.01
CA GLN A 48 -14.77 -0.12 9.74
C GLN A 48 -13.27 0.05 9.40
N ILE A 49 -12.72 1.24 9.58
CA ILE A 49 -11.29 1.51 9.36
C ILE A 49 -10.44 0.70 10.34
N ASN A 50 -10.78 0.69 11.63
CA ASN A 50 -10.06 -0.06 12.66
C ASN A 50 -10.09 -1.58 12.41
N GLU A 51 -11.23 -2.13 11.98
CA GLU A 51 -11.35 -3.53 11.56
C GLU A 51 -10.45 -3.80 10.34
N GLY A 52 -10.36 -2.88 9.41
CA GLY A 52 -9.47 -2.96 8.25
C GLY A 52 -7.99 -2.93 8.62
N GLU A 53 -7.59 -2.14 9.61
CA GLU A 53 -6.22 -2.16 10.16
C GLU A 53 -5.90 -3.51 10.81
N GLN A 54 -6.86 -4.12 11.51
CA GLN A 54 -6.68 -5.47 12.08
C GLN A 54 -6.49 -6.52 10.98
N VAL A 55 -7.27 -6.46 9.89
CA VAL A 55 -7.07 -7.31 8.72
C VAL A 55 -5.71 -7.08 8.09
N SER A 56 -5.27 -5.83 7.95
CA SER A 56 -3.93 -5.50 7.48
C SER A 56 -2.87 -6.17 8.34
N ALA A 57 -2.94 -6.04 9.66
CA ALA A 57 -2.01 -6.67 10.60
C ALA A 57 -2.02 -8.22 10.48
N ALA A 58 -3.19 -8.82 10.35
CA ALA A 58 -3.33 -10.27 10.16
C ALA A 58 -2.67 -10.74 8.85
N THR A 59 -2.85 -10.03 7.73
CA THR A 59 -2.22 -10.39 6.45
C THR A 59 -0.69 -10.28 6.52
N GLN A 60 -0.16 -9.33 7.30
CA GLN A 60 1.27 -9.14 7.53
C GLN A 60 1.87 -10.27 8.37
N ALA A 61 1.17 -10.69 9.43
CA ALA A 61 1.58 -11.79 10.29
C ALA A 61 1.66 -13.12 9.53
N HIS A 62 0.65 -13.43 8.72
CA HIS A 62 0.65 -14.63 7.87
C HIS A 62 1.81 -14.64 6.84
N ALA A 63 2.17 -13.48 6.30
CA ALA A 63 3.28 -13.35 5.38
C ALA A 63 4.66 -13.51 6.05
N SER A 64 4.73 -13.37 7.37
CA SER A 64 5.96 -13.44 8.17
C SER A 64 6.22 -14.83 8.75
N SER A 65 5.24 -15.74 8.71
CA SER A 65 5.41 -17.12 9.20
C SER A 65 6.29 -17.91 8.23
N PRO A 66 7.37 -18.58 8.71
CA PRO A 66 8.17 -19.44 7.86
C PRO A 66 7.30 -20.58 7.30
N ALA A 67 7.41 -20.83 6.01
CA ALA A 67 6.77 -21.99 5.40
C ALA A 67 7.24 -23.24 6.14
N ARG A 68 6.33 -24.01 6.74
CA ARG A 68 6.67 -25.34 7.25
C ARG A 68 7.17 -26.15 6.07
N SER A 69 8.45 -26.51 6.09
CA SER A 69 9.01 -27.46 5.14
C SER A 69 8.22 -28.76 5.24
N PRO A 70 7.78 -29.36 4.12
CA PRO A 70 7.25 -30.71 4.13
C PRO A 70 8.35 -31.63 4.62
N GLY A 71 8.06 -32.42 5.65
CA GLY A 71 8.99 -33.36 6.23
C GLY A 71 9.63 -34.23 5.16
N THR A 72 10.95 -34.31 5.18
CA THR A 72 11.77 -35.21 4.34
C THR A 72 11.43 -36.66 4.69
N SER A 73 10.65 -37.30 3.85
CA SER A 73 10.51 -38.73 3.88
C SER A 73 11.80 -39.33 3.30
N THR A 74 12.59 -39.91 4.17
CA THR A 74 13.74 -40.75 3.83
C THR A 74 13.27 -41.95 3.02
N LEU A 75 13.67 -42.04 1.76
CA LEU A 75 13.67 -43.31 0.99
C LEU A 75 15.11 -43.64 0.59
N GLY A 76 15.45 -44.85 0.85
CA GLY A 76 16.77 -45.43 0.76
C GLY A 76 17.34 -45.61 -0.67
N PRO A 77 18.60 -46.09 -0.82
CA PRO A 77 19.36 -45.97 -2.04
C PRO A 77 19.04 -47.13 -3.00
N GLY A 78 18.89 -46.83 -4.29
CA GLY A 78 18.69 -47.83 -5.33
C GLY A 78 19.07 -47.35 -6.72
N ALA A 79 20.19 -47.91 -7.22
CA ALA A 79 20.56 -48.21 -8.61
C ALA A 79 20.87 -47.08 -9.61
N SER A 80 22.12 -47.08 -10.00
CA SER A 80 22.71 -46.48 -11.21
C SER A 80 22.01 -46.91 -12.49
N GLY A 81 21.71 -45.94 -13.35
CA GLY A 81 21.31 -46.14 -14.73
C GLY A 81 21.82 -45.00 -15.58
N SER A 82 22.92 -45.27 -16.32
CA SER A 82 23.52 -44.38 -17.32
C SER A 82 22.63 -44.34 -18.56
N SER A 83 22.23 -43.15 -19.01
CA SER A 83 21.73 -42.97 -20.38
C SER A 83 22.00 -41.54 -20.86
N THR A 84 22.63 -41.47 -21.98
CA THR A 84 23.11 -40.38 -22.84
C THR A 84 22.01 -39.40 -23.23
N PRO A 85 22.27 -38.09 -23.32
CA PRO A 85 21.27 -37.14 -23.77
C PRO A 85 21.19 -37.05 -25.29
N SER A 86 20.04 -37.37 -25.87
CA SER A 86 19.71 -36.98 -27.24
C SER A 86 19.00 -35.60 -27.17
N ALA A 87 19.67 -34.59 -27.66
CA ALA A 87 19.11 -33.27 -27.81
C ALA A 87 18.22 -33.23 -29.08
N THR A 88 16.92 -33.15 -28.86
CA THR A 88 15.98 -32.63 -29.88
C THR A 88 15.14 -31.57 -29.19
N GLY A 89 15.53 -30.30 -29.45
CA GLY A 89 14.87 -29.15 -28.87
C GLY A 89 13.48 -28.94 -29.47
N THR A 90 12.47 -29.45 -28.80
CA THR A 90 11.09 -28.97 -28.99
C THR A 90 10.98 -27.61 -28.27
N PRO A 91 10.49 -26.54 -28.92
CA PRO A 91 10.24 -25.28 -28.22
C PRO A 91 9.28 -25.54 -27.05
N ALA A 92 9.72 -25.16 -25.86
CA ALA A 92 8.87 -25.23 -24.67
C ALA A 92 7.57 -24.45 -24.96
N PRO A 93 6.39 -24.98 -24.62
CA PRO A 93 5.14 -24.27 -24.80
C PRO A 93 5.24 -22.97 -24.02
N THR A 94 5.02 -21.84 -24.70
CA THR A 94 4.90 -20.51 -24.09
C THR A 94 3.80 -20.59 -23.05
N ALA A 95 4.17 -20.69 -21.78
CA ALA A 95 3.21 -20.80 -20.69
C ALA A 95 2.29 -19.57 -20.74
N THR A 96 1.01 -19.77 -20.98
CA THR A 96 0.00 -18.72 -20.85
C THR A 96 0.16 -18.10 -19.46
N PRO A 97 0.33 -16.75 -19.35
CA PRO A 97 0.54 -16.11 -18.06
C PRO A 97 -0.59 -16.47 -17.10
N GLY A 98 -0.25 -17.17 -16.03
CA GLY A 98 -1.21 -17.62 -15.04
C GLY A 98 -1.85 -16.45 -14.31
N LYS A 99 -3.07 -16.64 -13.81
CA LYS A 99 -3.79 -15.64 -13.01
C LYS A 99 -2.95 -15.21 -11.80
N VAL A 100 -2.81 -13.88 -11.58
CA VAL A 100 -2.14 -13.35 -10.39
C VAL A 100 -2.93 -13.72 -9.14
N THR A 101 -2.28 -14.37 -8.18
CA THR A 101 -2.87 -14.79 -6.91
C THR A 101 -2.59 -13.77 -5.81
N GLY A 102 -3.39 -13.75 -4.73
CA GLY A 102 -3.18 -12.83 -3.61
C GLY A 102 -1.79 -12.98 -2.97
N LYS A 103 -1.19 -14.18 -2.98
CA LYS A 103 0.16 -14.42 -2.46
C LYS A 103 1.27 -13.68 -3.21
N GLN A 104 0.97 -13.20 -4.42
CA GLN A 104 1.90 -12.44 -5.25
C GLN A 104 1.73 -10.92 -5.09
N ILE A 105 0.80 -10.46 -4.23
CA ILE A 105 0.41 -9.05 -4.14
C ILE A 105 0.84 -8.45 -2.80
N THR A 106 1.51 -7.31 -2.86
CA THR A 106 1.69 -6.37 -1.75
C THR A 106 0.84 -5.14 -2.03
N ALA A 107 -0.03 -4.74 -1.12
CA ALA A 107 -0.84 -3.53 -1.20
C ALA A 107 -0.48 -2.58 -0.06
N ILE A 108 -0.11 -1.35 -0.41
CA ILE A 108 0.22 -0.28 0.54
C ILE A 108 -0.76 0.87 0.31
N GLY A 109 -1.44 1.29 1.36
CA GLY A 109 -2.47 2.33 1.23
C GLY A 109 -2.72 3.16 2.48
N ASP A 110 -3.65 4.08 2.33
CA ASP A 110 -4.16 4.97 3.36
C ASP A 110 -5.50 4.47 3.96
N SER A 111 -6.29 5.38 4.52
CA SER A 111 -7.59 5.07 5.16
C SER A 111 -8.62 4.47 4.20
N VAL A 112 -8.62 4.87 2.92
CA VAL A 112 -9.54 4.32 1.90
C VAL A 112 -9.25 2.83 1.67
N MET A 113 -7.97 2.47 1.57
CA MET A 113 -7.56 1.07 1.48
C MET A 113 -7.78 0.33 2.81
N ALA A 114 -7.54 0.96 3.96
CA ALA A 114 -7.82 0.37 5.27
C ALA A 114 -9.31 0.04 5.40
N ALA A 115 -10.21 0.97 5.10
CA ALA A 115 -11.66 0.72 5.08
C ALA A 115 -12.06 -0.44 4.17
N SER A 116 -11.29 -0.70 3.10
CA SER A 116 -11.54 -1.74 2.09
C SER A 116 -10.77 -3.05 2.33
N ALA A 117 -9.97 -3.15 3.40
CA ALA A 117 -9.03 -4.26 3.60
C ALA A 117 -9.72 -5.63 3.70
N MET A 118 -10.89 -5.71 4.35
CA MET A 118 -11.67 -6.94 4.42
C MET A 118 -12.10 -7.43 3.03
N ALA A 119 -12.63 -6.51 2.21
CA ALA A 119 -13.07 -6.83 0.86
C ALA A 119 -11.91 -7.21 -0.06
N LEU A 120 -10.75 -6.54 0.09
CA LEU A 120 -9.51 -6.88 -0.63
C LEU A 120 -9.01 -8.29 -0.26
N ALA A 121 -8.95 -8.62 1.04
CA ALA A 121 -8.53 -9.92 1.53
C ALA A 121 -9.46 -11.04 1.05
N ALA A 122 -10.78 -10.81 1.04
CA ALA A 122 -11.77 -11.74 0.52
C ALA A 122 -11.66 -11.93 -1.00
N ALA A 123 -11.46 -10.84 -1.76
CA ALA A 123 -11.36 -10.88 -3.22
C ALA A 123 -10.03 -11.50 -3.72
N MET A 124 -8.96 -11.39 -2.94
CA MET A 124 -7.60 -11.84 -3.27
C MET A 124 -6.95 -12.55 -2.07
N PRO A 125 -7.39 -13.77 -1.74
CA PRO A 125 -6.89 -14.51 -0.57
C PRO A 125 -5.37 -14.65 -0.58
N GLY A 126 -4.76 -14.33 0.57
CA GLY A 126 -3.30 -14.34 0.74
C GLY A 126 -2.60 -13.04 0.35
N ILE A 127 -3.32 -11.99 -0.04
CA ILE A 127 -2.76 -10.65 -0.26
C ILE A 127 -2.07 -10.14 1.02
N TYR A 128 -0.93 -9.46 0.87
CA TYR A 128 -0.32 -8.67 1.94
C TYR A 128 -0.87 -7.26 1.85
N ILE A 129 -1.47 -6.77 2.93
CA ILE A 129 -1.99 -5.41 3.02
C ILE A 129 -1.26 -4.70 4.15
N ASP A 130 -0.80 -3.47 3.88
CA ASP A 130 -0.30 -2.53 4.89
C ASP A 130 -0.98 -1.18 4.61
N ALA A 131 -2.16 -1.01 5.19
CA ALA A 131 -2.99 0.17 5.04
C ALA A 131 -3.26 0.80 6.40
N LYS A 132 -3.18 2.15 6.46
CA LYS A 132 -3.34 2.91 7.71
C LYS A 132 -3.85 4.31 7.42
N PRO A 133 -4.76 4.87 8.26
CA PRO A 133 -5.14 6.28 8.18
C PRO A 133 -3.94 7.23 8.14
N ASP A 134 -4.15 8.40 7.57
CA ASP A 134 -3.20 9.52 7.49
C ASP A 134 -1.86 9.19 6.80
N ARG A 135 -1.81 8.07 6.07
CA ARG A 135 -0.57 7.69 5.40
C ARG A 135 -0.36 8.49 4.13
N GLU A 136 0.76 9.18 4.08
CA GLU A 136 1.27 9.88 2.91
C GLU A 136 2.28 9.02 2.12
N MET A 137 2.60 9.46 0.89
CA MET A 137 3.54 8.76 0.00
C MET A 137 4.93 8.51 0.60
N PRO A 138 5.58 9.44 1.36
CA PRO A 138 6.89 9.18 1.97
C PRO A 138 6.89 7.99 2.93
N ALA A 139 5.82 7.84 3.74
CA ALA A 139 5.68 6.70 4.65
C ALA A 139 5.46 5.39 3.87
N GLY A 140 4.69 5.44 2.78
CA GLY A 140 4.52 4.31 1.87
C GLY A 140 5.84 3.85 1.25
N LEU A 141 6.66 4.79 0.76
CA LEU A 141 7.99 4.50 0.20
C LEU A 141 8.90 3.81 1.21
N ALA A 142 8.91 4.27 2.46
CA ALA A 142 9.70 3.66 3.53
C ALA A 142 9.29 2.19 3.77
N ILE A 143 7.99 1.88 3.72
CA ILE A 143 7.48 0.51 3.84
C ILE A 143 7.92 -0.34 2.65
N VAL A 144 7.74 0.15 1.42
CA VAL A 144 8.14 -0.57 0.20
C VAL A 144 9.64 -0.87 0.22
N ARG A 145 10.48 0.10 0.60
CA ARG A 145 11.93 -0.07 0.73
C ARG A 145 12.26 -1.17 1.74
N ARG A 146 11.72 -1.10 2.94
CA ARG A 146 11.92 -2.13 3.98
C ARG A 146 11.53 -3.53 3.49
N LEU A 147 10.42 -3.65 2.76
CA LEU A 147 9.98 -4.94 2.21
C LEU A 147 10.91 -5.43 1.10
N ALA A 148 11.44 -4.53 0.26
CA ALA A 148 12.40 -4.85 -0.78
C ALA A 148 13.74 -5.31 -0.16
N ASP A 149 14.30 -4.56 0.78
CA ASP A 149 15.56 -4.84 1.46
C ASP A 149 15.54 -6.18 2.23
N THR A 150 14.37 -6.58 2.71
CA THR A 150 14.18 -7.85 3.41
C THR A 150 13.71 -9.00 2.51
N GLY A 151 13.65 -8.80 1.18
CA GLY A 151 13.20 -9.81 0.22
C GLY A 151 11.71 -10.18 0.34
N ARG A 152 10.92 -9.36 1.03
CA ARG A 152 9.49 -9.62 1.30
C ARG A 152 8.54 -8.88 0.35
N LEU A 153 9.07 -7.98 -0.48
CA LEU A 153 8.26 -7.31 -1.49
C LEU A 153 7.88 -8.29 -2.60
N ARG A 154 6.59 -8.44 -2.81
CA ARG A 154 6.02 -9.42 -3.73
C ARG A 154 6.07 -8.93 -5.19
N PRO A 155 5.87 -9.82 -6.18
CA PRO A 155 5.96 -9.48 -7.62
C PRO A 155 5.03 -8.37 -8.09
N VAL A 156 3.86 -8.21 -7.46
CA VAL A 156 2.90 -7.14 -7.80
C VAL A 156 2.75 -6.21 -6.60
N LEU A 157 3.06 -4.95 -6.80
CA LEU A 157 2.85 -3.89 -5.83
C LEU A 157 1.63 -3.07 -6.21
N VAL A 158 0.74 -2.84 -5.27
CA VAL A 158 -0.42 -1.94 -5.38
C VAL A 158 -0.19 -0.77 -4.44
N ILE A 159 -0.27 0.45 -4.95
CA ILE A 159 -0.18 1.69 -4.17
C ILE A 159 -1.51 2.44 -4.29
N GLY A 160 -2.13 2.72 -3.14
CA GLY A 160 -3.32 3.59 -3.02
C GLY A 160 -3.03 4.67 -1.99
N LEU A 161 -2.34 5.71 -2.41
CA LEU A 161 -1.93 6.86 -1.61
C LEU A 161 -2.20 8.14 -2.38
N GLY A 162 -2.40 9.25 -1.66
CA GLY A 162 -2.72 10.54 -2.28
C GLY A 162 -4.00 11.16 -1.73
N THR A 163 -4.76 10.43 -0.94
CA THR A 163 -5.94 10.96 -0.23
C THR A 163 -5.54 12.02 0.80
N ASN A 164 -4.40 11.83 1.47
CA ASN A 164 -3.99 12.70 2.59
C ASN A 164 -3.07 13.85 2.17
N TYR A 165 -2.36 13.75 1.07
CA TYR A 165 -1.52 14.83 0.54
C TYR A 165 -1.00 14.53 -0.88
N LEU A 166 -0.21 15.47 -1.41
CA LEU A 166 0.37 15.40 -2.75
C LEU A 166 1.26 14.17 -2.97
N VAL A 167 1.14 13.60 -4.16
CA VAL A 167 2.08 12.64 -4.74
C VAL A 167 2.88 13.33 -5.84
N THR A 168 4.20 13.23 -5.80
CA THR A 168 5.09 13.89 -6.75
C THR A 168 5.74 12.90 -7.73
N THR A 169 6.08 13.36 -8.93
CA THR A 169 6.83 12.56 -9.92
C THR A 169 8.14 12.02 -9.34
N ARG A 170 8.84 12.81 -8.49
CA ARG A 170 10.06 12.36 -7.82
C ARG A 170 9.81 11.14 -6.93
N GLN A 171 8.72 11.12 -6.17
CA GLN A 171 8.36 9.98 -5.32
C GLN A 171 7.98 8.75 -6.15
N LEU A 172 7.29 8.93 -7.27
CA LEU A 172 6.95 7.84 -8.18
C LEU A 172 8.20 7.25 -8.86
N ASN A 173 9.15 8.09 -9.27
CA ASN A 173 10.46 7.64 -9.78
C ASN A 173 11.25 6.88 -8.72
N GLU A 174 11.26 7.37 -7.48
CA GLU A 174 11.87 6.67 -6.35
C GLU A 174 11.21 5.30 -6.11
N LEU A 175 9.90 5.23 -6.19
CA LEU A 175 9.14 3.97 -6.09
C LEU A 175 9.59 2.96 -7.15
N MET A 176 9.66 3.39 -8.42
CA MET A 176 10.15 2.54 -9.52
C MET A 176 11.57 2.05 -9.29
N SER A 177 12.46 2.91 -8.79
CA SER A 177 13.83 2.54 -8.44
C SER A 177 13.87 1.45 -7.36
N ILE A 178 13.02 1.55 -6.34
CA ILE A 178 12.95 0.56 -5.24
C ILE A 178 12.42 -0.80 -5.73
N ILE A 179 11.37 -0.79 -6.56
CA ILE A 179 10.73 -2.05 -6.98
C ILE A 179 11.53 -2.78 -8.07
N GLY A 180 12.37 -2.06 -8.82
CA GLY A 180 13.17 -2.61 -9.92
C GLY A 180 12.32 -3.07 -11.12
N PRO A 181 12.97 -3.62 -12.16
CA PRO A 181 12.30 -3.95 -13.42
C PRO A 181 11.40 -5.20 -13.33
N ASP A 182 11.67 -6.11 -12.40
CA ASP A 182 10.99 -7.42 -12.35
C ASP A 182 9.61 -7.38 -11.69
N ARG A 183 9.25 -6.26 -11.05
CA ARG A 183 7.95 -6.11 -10.36
C ARG A 183 6.99 -5.27 -11.16
N LYS A 184 5.72 -5.59 -11.00
CA LYS A 184 4.61 -4.84 -11.59
C LYS A 184 4.07 -3.85 -10.57
N LEU A 185 3.71 -2.65 -11.05
CA LEU A 185 3.11 -1.60 -10.24
C LEU A 185 1.67 -1.34 -10.68
N VAL A 186 0.76 -1.31 -9.71
CA VAL A 186 -0.60 -0.78 -9.86
C VAL A 186 -0.68 0.51 -9.06
N LEU A 187 -1.04 1.63 -9.69
CA LEU A 187 -1.33 2.89 -9.03
C LEU A 187 -2.84 3.11 -8.97
N ILE A 188 -3.35 3.40 -7.79
CA ILE A 188 -4.76 3.73 -7.57
C ILE A 188 -4.84 5.24 -7.39
N ASN A 189 -5.52 5.93 -8.30
CA ASN A 189 -5.77 7.35 -8.17
C ASN A 189 -6.75 7.66 -7.03
N THR A 190 -6.81 8.90 -6.59
CA THR A 190 -7.59 9.30 -5.43
C THR A 190 -8.88 10.01 -5.79
N TYR A 191 -9.89 9.85 -4.94
CA TYR A 191 -11.09 10.68 -4.89
C TYR A 191 -11.20 11.30 -3.50
N VAL A 192 -11.01 12.60 -3.43
CA VAL A 192 -11.15 13.42 -2.22
C VAL A 192 -11.58 14.82 -2.62
N PRO A 193 -12.50 15.48 -1.87
CA PRO A 193 -13.03 16.81 -2.21
C PRO A 193 -12.03 17.95 -1.97
N ASP A 194 -10.75 17.68 -1.90
CA ASP A 194 -9.68 18.63 -1.63
C ASP A 194 -8.93 19.06 -2.90
N ALA A 195 -8.37 20.26 -2.85
CA ALA A 195 -7.75 20.89 -4.01
C ALA A 195 -6.57 20.10 -4.62
N TRP A 196 -5.84 19.36 -3.79
CA TRP A 196 -4.68 18.59 -4.25
C TRP A 196 -5.04 17.32 -5.03
N SER A 197 -6.27 16.77 -4.90
CA SER A 197 -6.64 15.51 -5.57
C SER A 197 -6.49 15.60 -7.08
N LYS A 198 -6.86 16.73 -7.69
CA LYS A 198 -6.68 16.97 -9.13
C LYS A 198 -5.20 16.92 -9.52
N GLN A 199 -4.32 17.49 -8.70
CA GLN A 199 -2.89 17.49 -8.95
C GLN A 199 -2.29 16.09 -8.79
N VAL A 200 -2.70 15.33 -7.76
CA VAL A 200 -2.28 13.94 -7.57
C VAL A 200 -2.66 13.11 -8.79
N ASN A 201 -3.93 13.14 -9.18
CA ASN A 201 -4.42 12.36 -10.32
C ASN A 201 -3.76 12.76 -11.64
N ALA A 202 -3.50 14.06 -11.85
CA ALA A 202 -2.78 14.55 -13.02
C ALA A 202 -1.31 14.06 -13.04
N THR A 203 -0.64 14.07 -11.88
CA THR A 203 0.74 13.59 -11.73
C THR A 203 0.82 12.09 -12.02
N GLU A 204 -0.06 11.28 -11.44
CA GLU A 204 -0.11 9.83 -11.68
C GLU A 204 -0.45 9.50 -13.12
N ALA A 205 -1.44 10.17 -13.72
CA ALA A 205 -1.78 9.96 -15.12
C ALA A 205 -0.62 10.33 -16.07
N ALA A 206 0.12 11.41 -15.80
CA ALA A 206 1.31 11.77 -16.56
C ALA A 206 2.41 10.72 -16.41
N PHE A 207 2.61 10.23 -15.19
CA PHE A 207 3.58 9.18 -14.89
C PHE A 207 3.28 7.86 -15.61
N ILE A 208 2.02 7.41 -15.54
CA ILE A 208 1.57 6.17 -16.22
C ILE A 208 1.79 6.26 -17.74
N ARG A 209 1.52 7.42 -18.35
CA ARG A 209 1.79 7.60 -19.80
C ARG A 209 3.27 7.45 -20.17
N GLN A 210 4.17 7.78 -19.26
CA GLN A 210 5.63 7.64 -19.46
C GLN A 210 6.16 6.26 -19.08
N HIS A 211 5.38 5.49 -18.30
CA HIS A 211 5.75 4.17 -17.79
C HIS A 211 4.68 3.11 -18.18
N PRO A 212 4.70 2.57 -19.40
CA PRO A 212 3.67 1.64 -19.89
C PRO A 212 3.54 0.34 -19.08
N THR A 213 4.55 0.03 -18.26
CA THR A 213 4.54 -1.12 -17.35
C THR A 213 3.74 -0.88 -16.06
N VAL A 214 3.32 0.36 -15.79
CA VAL A 214 2.49 0.74 -14.65
C VAL A 214 1.02 0.64 -15.04
N THR A 215 0.25 -0.11 -14.27
CA THR A 215 -1.17 -0.33 -14.51
C THR A 215 -2.01 0.64 -13.69
N PRO A 216 -2.92 1.42 -14.28
CA PRO A 216 -3.84 2.27 -13.53
C PRO A 216 -4.96 1.44 -12.87
N ALA A 217 -5.38 1.87 -11.69
CA ALA A 217 -6.63 1.47 -11.06
C ALA A 217 -7.44 2.74 -10.77
N ASP A 218 -8.47 2.99 -11.55
CA ASP A 218 -9.17 4.27 -11.57
C ASP A 218 -10.28 4.30 -10.52
N TRP A 219 -9.95 4.72 -9.30
CA TRP A 219 -10.91 4.94 -8.23
C TRP A 219 -11.75 6.19 -8.47
N PHE A 220 -11.15 7.25 -8.99
CA PHE A 220 -11.85 8.50 -9.25
C PHE A 220 -13.06 8.29 -10.15
N ASP A 221 -12.88 7.75 -11.35
CA ASP A 221 -13.96 7.48 -12.27
C ASP A 221 -14.91 6.36 -11.80
N THR A 222 -14.39 5.44 -10.99
CA THR A 222 -15.20 4.36 -10.41
C THR A 222 -16.23 4.89 -9.43
N ILE A 223 -15.92 5.97 -8.66
CA ILE A 223 -16.72 6.42 -7.53
C ILE A 223 -17.41 7.78 -7.72
N LYS A 224 -16.91 8.65 -8.58
CA LYS A 224 -17.40 10.05 -8.73
C LYS A 224 -18.92 10.21 -8.88
N ASP A 225 -19.58 9.23 -9.49
CA ASP A 225 -21.03 9.23 -9.72
C ASP A 225 -21.78 8.28 -8.76
N ARG A 226 -21.16 7.84 -7.67
CA ARG A 226 -21.67 6.83 -6.73
C ARG A 226 -21.51 7.25 -5.27
N MET A 227 -21.81 8.50 -4.96
CA MET A 227 -21.66 9.05 -3.60
C MET A 227 -22.48 8.32 -2.55
N ASN A 228 -23.55 7.63 -2.95
CA ASN A 228 -24.42 6.83 -2.09
C ASN A 228 -23.77 5.55 -1.52
N ILE A 229 -22.53 5.23 -1.91
CA ILE A 229 -21.74 4.12 -1.37
C ILE A 229 -20.48 4.59 -0.68
N LEU A 230 -20.39 5.90 -0.41
CA LEU A 230 -19.40 6.52 0.46
C LEU A 230 -20.05 6.97 1.77
N TRP A 231 -19.25 7.07 2.82
CA TRP A 231 -19.64 7.75 4.05
C TRP A 231 -19.94 9.23 3.76
N PRO A 232 -20.67 9.94 4.66
CA PRO A 232 -21.02 11.36 4.45
C PRO A 232 -19.84 12.30 4.24
N ASP A 233 -18.62 11.88 4.51
CA ASP A 233 -17.39 12.62 4.21
C ASP A 233 -17.03 12.62 2.71
N HIS A 234 -17.72 11.83 1.90
CA HIS A 234 -17.46 11.64 0.46
C HIS A 234 -16.04 11.17 0.11
N ILE A 235 -15.38 10.50 1.04
CA ILE A 235 -14.01 9.97 0.89
C ILE A 235 -14.00 8.46 1.10
N HIS A 236 -14.45 8.04 2.28
CA HIS A 236 -14.33 6.66 2.70
C HIS A 236 -15.49 5.81 2.16
N PRO A 237 -15.20 4.65 1.56
CA PRO A 237 -16.23 3.75 1.08
C PRO A 237 -17.00 3.11 2.24
N GLU A 238 -18.32 3.12 2.20
CA GLU A 238 -19.17 2.23 2.98
C GLU A 238 -19.00 0.78 2.52
N ILE A 239 -19.61 -0.19 3.23
CA ILE A 239 -19.49 -1.62 2.91
C ILE A 239 -19.74 -1.93 1.43
N PRO A 240 -20.79 -1.42 0.75
CA PRO A 240 -20.96 -1.64 -0.70
C PRO A 240 -19.80 -1.05 -1.53
N GLY A 241 -19.30 0.11 -1.13
CA GLY A 241 -18.16 0.79 -1.78
C GLY A 241 -16.86 0.01 -1.66
N THR A 242 -16.62 -0.67 -0.54
CA THR A 242 -15.42 -1.51 -0.35
C THR A 242 -15.35 -2.65 -1.34
N TYR A 243 -16.48 -3.28 -1.66
CA TYR A 243 -16.54 -4.33 -2.69
C TYR A 243 -16.30 -3.78 -4.09
N VAL A 244 -16.74 -2.55 -4.36
CA VAL A 244 -16.46 -1.86 -5.64
C VAL A 244 -14.96 -1.58 -5.75
N TYR A 245 -14.35 -1.05 -4.69
CA TYR A 245 -12.90 -0.81 -4.60
C TYR A 245 -12.10 -2.11 -4.82
N ALA A 246 -12.42 -3.16 -4.09
CA ALA A 246 -11.72 -4.44 -4.20
C ALA A 246 -11.83 -5.06 -5.60
N ARG A 247 -12.98 -4.96 -6.26
CA ARG A 247 -13.15 -5.43 -7.65
C ARG A 247 -12.34 -4.61 -8.64
N MET A 248 -12.25 -3.30 -8.46
CA MET A 248 -11.42 -2.43 -9.29
C MET A 248 -9.95 -2.81 -9.16
N VAL A 249 -9.43 -2.90 -7.93
CA VAL A 249 -8.04 -3.31 -7.67
C VAL A 249 -7.76 -4.70 -8.25
N LYS A 250 -8.65 -5.67 -8.04
CA LYS A 250 -8.48 -7.02 -8.59
C LYS A 250 -8.39 -7.02 -10.12
N ARG A 251 -9.21 -6.22 -10.81
CA ARG A 251 -9.13 -6.09 -12.28
C ARG A 251 -7.78 -5.51 -12.70
N ALA A 252 -7.33 -4.43 -12.06
CA ALA A 252 -6.05 -3.81 -12.36
C ALA A 252 -4.87 -4.78 -12.13
N VAL A 253 -4.88 -5.51 -11.01
CA VAL A 253 -3.88 -6.56 -10.73
C VAL A 253 -3.87 -7.65 -11.80
N GLN A 254 -5.03 -8.12 -12.25
CA GLN A 254 -5.07 -9.14 -13.31
C GLN A 254 -4.59 -8.60 -14.68
N ALA A 255 -4.74 -7.30 -14.93
CA ALA A 255 -4.23 -6.67 -16.15
C ALA A 255 -2.70 -6.57 -16.17
N THR A 256 -2.01 -6.60 -15.02
CA THR A 256 -0.53 -6.56 -14.96
C THR A 256 0.15 -7.74 -15.64
N ARG A 257 -0.53 -8.89 -15.78
CA ARG A 257 0.01 -10.09 -16.46
C ARG A 257 0.28 -9.85 -17.94
N ASP A 258 -0.50 -8.96 -18.56
CA ASP A 258 -0.44 -8.66 -19.99
C ASP A 258 0.63 -7.59 -20.30
N VAL A 259 1.25 -7.01 -19.25
CA VAL A 259 2.31 -6.03 -19.37
C VAL A 259 3.64 -6.74 -19.53
N THR A 260 4.21 -6.71 -20.72
CA THR A 260 5.56 -7.20 -20.98
C THR A 260 6.58 -6.24 -20.36
N VAL A 261 7.48 -6.76 -19.52
CA VAL A 261 8.66 -6.01 -19.08
C VAL A 261 9.66 -6.08 -20.23
N PRO A 262 10.18 -4.94 -20.73
CA PRO A 262 11.15 -4.91 -21.82
C PRO A 262 12.47 -5.58 -21.45
#